data_8c1f2813d53e169875bc18b430f307ce
#
_entry.id   8c1f2813d53e169875bc18b430f307ce
#
_cell.length_a   1.000
_cell.length_b   1.000
_cell.length_c   1.000
_cell.angle_alpha   90.00
_cell.angle_beta   90.00
_cell.angle_gamma   90.00
#
_symmetry.space_group_name_H-M   'P 1'
#
loop_
_entity.id
_entity.type
_entity.pdbx_description
1 polymer ?
#
loop_
_entity_poly.entity_id
_entity_poly.type
_entity_poly.pdbx_seq_one_letter_code
_entity_poly.pdbx_strand_id
1 'polypeptide(L)'
;NIKIKNLWVVRQFKNEYIPLHFHDGNVSGVGYLKIPSNLTKSNKKIKTNGTIDFVYGSKSFLNNSIFNHKPKVGDLILFPNYLMHTAYPFKSSGERRSFSFNIEIDKKLTGLLHVK
;
A
#
# COMPACT_ATOMS: atom_id res chain seq x y z
N ASN A 1 2.84 22.10 -9.67
CA ASN A 1 2.30 22.11 -8.31
C ASN A 1 1.91 20.69 -7.87
N ILE A 2 2.18 20.39 -6.61
CA ILE A 2 1.77 19.15 -5.94
C ILE A 2 0.78 19.54 -4.86
N LYS A 3 -0.37 18.87 -4.83
CA LYS A 3 -1.43 19.14 -3.87
C LYS A 3 -1.87 17.86 -3.20
N ILE A 4 -1.90 17.85 -1.86
CA ILE A 4 -2.50 16.76 -1.10
C ILE A 4 -4.01 16.91 -1.22
N LYS A 5 -4.64 15.89 -1.81
CA LYS A 5 -6.09 15.82 -1.98
C LYS A 5 -6.79 15.27 -0.76
N ASN A 6 -6.25 14.19 -0.20
CA ASN A 6 -6.77 13.51 0.97
C ASN A 6 -5.62 13.06 1.87
N LEU A 7 -5.89 13.03 3.16
CA LEU A 7 -4.98 12.48 4.17
C LEU A 7 -5.83 11.84 5.27
N TRP A 8 -5.54 10.58 5.61
CA TRP A 8 -6.28 9.88 6.66
C TRP A 8 -5.40 8.88 7.40
N VAL A 9 -5.82 8.54 8.61
CA VAL A 9 -5.16 7.52 9.44
C VAL A 9 -5.93 6.22 9.33
N VAL A 10 -5.20 5.13 9.18
CA VAL A 10 -5.74 3.77 9.17
C VAL A 10 -5.25 3.05 10.42
N ARG A 11 -6.18 2.57 11.22
CA ARG A 11 -5.91 1.71 12.36
C ARG A 11 -6.41 0.32 12.05
N GLN A 12 -5.52 -0.66 12.04
CA GLN A 12 -5.85 -2.05 11.76
C GLN A 12 -5.48 -2.92 12.96
N PHE A 13 -6.40 -3.74 13.38
CA PHE A 13 -6.26 -4.65 14.51
C PHE A 13 -6.24 -6.11 14.04
N LYS A 14 -6.04 -7.02 14.99
CA LYS A 14 -5.97 -8.46 14.73
C LYS A 14 -7.13 -8.93 13.85
N ASN A 15 -6.82 -9.73 12.83
CA ASN A 15 -7.74 -10.33 11.86
C ASN A 15 -8.44 -9.36 10.91
N GLU A 16 -8.24 -8.06 11.05
CA GLU A 16 -8.74 -7.09 10.07
C GLU A 16 -7.86 -7.08 8.83
N TYR A 17 -8.43 -6.73 7.69
CA TYR A 17 -7.72 -6.61 6.42
C TYR A 17 -8.29 -5.45 5.62
N ILE A 18 -7.54 -5.01 4.62
CA ILE A 18 -7.99 -4.02 3.66
C ILE A 18 -8.10 -4.72 2.31
N PRO A 19 -9.30 -4.79 1.71
CA PRO A 19 -9.50 -5.46 0.42
C PRO A 19 -8.66 -4.86 -0.69
N LEU A 20 -8.52 -5.61 -1.78
CA LEU A 20 -7.86 -5.13 -2.99
C LEU A 20 -8.60 -3.89 -3.51
N HIS A 21 -7.87 -2.79 -3.70
CA HIS A 21 -8.44 -1.51 -4.08
C HIS A 21 -7.40 -0.62 -4.78
N PHE A 22 -7.85 0.50 -5.30
CA PHE A 22 -7.03 1.58 -5.84
C PHE A 22 -7.54 2.93 -5.31
N HIS A 23 -6.82 4.00 -5.61
CA HIS A 23 -7.10 5.33 -5.05
C HIS A 23 -7.43 6.35 -6.14
N ASP A 24 -7.96 7.48 -5.69
CA ASP A 24 -8.11 8.70 -6.48
C ASP A 24 -6.78 9.48 -6.56
N GLY A 25 -6.76 10.51 -7.41
CA GLY A 25 -5.60 11.39 -7.58
C GLY A 25 -4.62 10.87 -8.61
N ASN A 26 -3.35 11.18 -8.45
CA ASN A 26 -2.29 10.76 -9.37
C ASN A 26 -1.27 9.87 -8.68
N VAL A 27 -0.84 10.25 -7.48
CA VAL A 27 0.09 9.50 -6.67
C VAL A 27 -0.53 9.25 -5.31
N SER A 28 -0.41 8.04 -4.83
CA SER A 28 -0.84 7.66 -3.49
C SER A 28 0.37 7.34 -2.63
N GLY A 29 0.19 7.41 -1.32
CA GLY A 29 1.24 7.07 -0.39
C GLY A 29 0.71 6.48 0.90
N VAL A 30 1.56 5.72 1.56
CA VAL A 30 1.32 5.18 2.90
C VAL A 30 2.58 5.29 3.73
N GLY A 31 2.42 5.80 4.96
CA GLY A 31 3.48 5.85 5.96
C GLY A 31 3.09 5.06 7.19
N TYR A 32 4.04 4.35 7.78
CA TYR A 32 3.79 3.46 8.91
C TYR A 32 4.23 4.08 10.22
N LEU A 33 3.28 4.27 11.15
CA LEU A 33 3.48 4.91 12.44
C LEU A 33 3.66 3.90 13.58
N LYS A 34 2.99 2.76 13.49
CA LYS A 34 3.00 1.72 14.51
C LYS A 34 2.83 0.35 13.88
N ILE A 35 3.67 -0.59 14.27
CA ILE A 35 3.65 -1.96 13.80
C ILE A 35 3.62 -2.90 15.02
N PRO A 36 2.69 -3.87 15.09
CA PRO A 36 2.69 -4.87 16.16
C PRO A 36 3.94 -5.74 16.10
N SER A 37 4.41 -6.20 17.25
CA SER A 37 5.43 -7.24 17.29
C SER A 37 4.93 -8.52 16.66
N ASN A 38 5.82 -9.29 16.02
CA ASN A 38 5.48 -10.55 15.36
C ASN A 38 4.41 -10.43 14.27
N LEU A 39 4.39 -9.31 13.56
CA LEU A 39 3.39 -9.01 12.52
C LEU A 39 3.21 -10.15 11.54
N THR A 40 4.30 -10.71 11.04
CA THR A 40 4.29 -11.74 10.00
C THR A 40 4.34 -13.17 10.55
N LYS A 41 4.25 -13.35 11.87
CA LYS A 41 4.29 -14.69 12.47
C LYS A 41 3.22 -15.61 11.88
N SER A 42 3.65 -16.76 11.39
CA SER A 42 2.78 -17.73 10.75
C SER A 42 3.51 -19.08 10.66
N ASN A 43 2.77 -20.17 10.64
CA ASN A 43 3.31 -21.53 10.38
C ASN A 43 3.51 -21.77 8.87
N LYS A 44 3.07 -20.87 8.01
CA LYS A 44 3.24 -20.98 6.56
C LYS A 44 4.67 -20.70 6.13
N LYS A 45 5.11 -21.39 5.08
CA LYS A 45 6.43 -21.15 4.46
C LYS A 45 6.56 -19.71 3.96
N ILE A 46 5.52 -19.20 3.30
CA ILE A 46 5.46 -17.81 2.83
C ILE A 46 4.72 -16.98 3.87
N LYS A 47 5.38 -15.96 4.39
CA LYS A 47 4.91 -15.10 5.48
C LYS A 47 4.26 -13.85 4.91
N THR A 48 2.95 -13.85 4.72
CA THR A 48 2.21 -12.69 4.20
C THR A 48 1.40 -11.93 5.26
N ASN A 49 1.23 -12.49 6.46
CA ASN A 49 0.46 -11.82 7.52
C ASN A 49 0.94 -10.40 7.76
N GLY A 50 0.00 -9.46 7.72
CA GLY A 50 0.26 -8.04 7.98
C GLY A 50 1.03 -7.29 6.90
N THR A 51 1.38 -7.95 5.81
CA THR A 51 2.10 -7.34 4.68
C THR A 51 1.15 -6.70 3.69
N ILE A 52 1.69 -5.96 2.74
CA ILE A 52 0.95 -5.37 1.63
C ILE A 52 1.42 -6.01 0.33
N ASP A 53 0.47 -6.36 -0.51
CA ASP A 53 0.73 -6.71 -1.91
C ASP A 53 0.30 -5.58 -2.83
N PHE A 54 1.20 -5.20 -3.73
CA PHE A 54 0.91 -4.37 -4.89
C PHE A 54 0.83 -5.26 -6.11
N VAL A 55 -0.23 -5.12 -6.90
CA VAL A 55 -0.52 -6.00 -8.02
C VAL A 55 -0.61 -5.19 -9.31
N TYR A 56 0.16 -5.60 -10.32
CA TYR A 56 0.11 -4.98 -11.64
C TYR A 56 0.38 -6.01 -12.73
N GLY A 57 -0.57 -6.12 -13.67
CA GLY A 57 -0.47 -7.05 -14.79
C GLY A 57 -0.62 -8.51 -14.38
N SER A 58 -0.20 -9.40 -15.29
CA SER A 58 -0.24 -10.85 -15.11
C SER A 58 1.16 -11.41 -14.99
N LYS A 59 1.30 -12.47 -14.20
CA LYS A 59 2.57 -13.17 -14.08
C LYS A 59 2.91 -13.90 -15.38
N SER A 60 4.14 -13.72 -15.85
CA SER A 60 4.72 -14.46 -16.97
C SER A 60 6.18 -14.79 -16.65
N PHE A 61 6.88 -15.47 -17.57
CA PHE A 61 8.29 -15.80 -17.35
C PHE A 61 9.21 -14.57 -17.32
N LEU A 62 8.74 -13.43 -17.83
CA LEU A 62 9.49 -12.15 -17.82
C LEU A 62 8.87 -11.09 -16.91
N ASN A 63 7.79 -11.40 -16.19
CA ASN A 63 7.09 -10.42 -15.39
C ASN A 63 6.58 -11.00 -14.07
N ASN A 64 6.91 -10.32 -12.99
CA ASN A 64 6.28 -10.54 -11.69
C ASN A 64 5.12 -9.56 -11.53
N SER A 65 3.92 -10.09 -11.28
CA SER A 65 2.72 -9.27 -11.11
C SER A 65 2.51 -8.77 -9.69
N ILE A 66 3.22 -9.31 -8.71
CA ILE A 66 3.02 -8.98 -7.28
C ILE A 66 4.34 -8.52 -6.68
N PHE A 67 4.28 -7.36 -6.01
CA PHE A 67 5.32 -6.85 -5.14
C PHE A 67 4.82 -6.85 -3.70
N ASN A 68 5.43 -7.66 -2.83
CA ASN A 68 5.08 -7.75 -1.42
C ASN A 68 6.02 -6.90 -0.58
N HIS A 69 5.44 -6.08 0.30
CA HIS A 69 6.18 -5.26 1.24
C HIS A 69 5.82 -5.61 2.68
N LYS A 70 6.85 -5.90 3.47
CA LYS A 70 6.74 -6.06 4.92
C LYS A 70 6.95 -4.70 5.58
N PRO A 71 5.92 -4.08 6.16
CA PRO A 71 6.04 -2.73 6.69
C PRO A 71 6.89 -2.66 7.96
N LYS A 72 7.63 -1.57 8.08
CA LYS A 72 8.39 -1.18 9.29
C LYS A 72 8.00 0.25 9.65
N VAL A 73 8.07 0.56 10.94
CA VAL A 73 7.86 1.94 11.41
C VAL A 73 8.84 2.88 10.72
N GLY A 74 8.32 3.96 10.18
CA GLY A 74 9.11 4.95 9.42
C GLY A 74 9.14 4.72 7.91
N ASP A 75 8.67 3.59 7.41
CA ASP A 75 8.53 3.38 5.96
C ASP A 75 7.52 4.35 5.38
N LEU A 76 7.88 4.91 4.23
CA LEU A 76 7.00 5.70 3.39
C LEU A 76 7.03 5.11 1.97
N ILE A 77 5.89 4.68 1.48
CA ILE A 77 5.75 4.10 0.15
C ILE A 77 4.93 5.04 -0.71
N LEU A 78 5.43 5.38 -1.88
CA LEU A 78 4.72 6.13 -2.90
C LEU A 78 4.44 5.21 -4.09
N PHE A 79 3.24 5.31 -4.63
CA PHE A 79 2.84 4.48 -5.78
C PHE A 79 1.80 5.21 -6.64
N PRO A 80 1.68 4.85 -7.92
CA PRO A 80 0.64 5.40 -8.77
C PRO A 80 -0.75 5.08 -8.20
N ASN A 81 -1.67 6.02 -8.28
CA ASN A 81 -3.02 5.86 -7.73
C ASN A 81 -3.77 4.63 -8.25
N TYR A 82 -3.51 4.25 -9.50
CA TYR A 82 -4.16 3.10 -10.15
C TYR A 82 -3.62 1.74 -9.72
N LEU A 83 -2.51 1.72 -8.97
CA LEU A 83 -1.89 0.44 -8.57
C LEU A 83 -2.76 -0.26 -7.54
N MET A 84 -3.26 -1.43 -7.92
CA MET A 84 -4.08 -2.26 -7.04
C MET A 84 -3.25 -2.79 -5.89
N HIS A 85 -3.77 -2.73 -4.68
CA HIS A 85 -3.07 -3.19 -3.49
C HIS A 85 -4.04 -3.70 -2.43
N THR A 86 -3.53 -4.55 -1.56
CA THR A 86 -4.28 -5.13 -0.45
C THR A 86 -3.39 -5.23 0.78
N ALA A 87 -3.97 -5.04 1.96
CA ALA A 87 -3.29 -5.24 3.23
C ALA A 87 -3.80 -6.50 3.90
N TYR A 88 -2.92 -7.45 4.12
CA TYR A 88 -3.27 -8.73 4.73
C TYR A 88 -3.55 -8.59 6.23
N PRO A 89 -4.44 -9.45 6.77
CA PRO A 89 -4.65 -9.52 8.21
C PRO A 89 -3.41 -10.09 8.92
N PHE A 90 -3.27 -9.75 10.19
CA PHE A 90 -2.27 -10.32 11.07
C PHE A 90 -2.92 -10.99 12.27
N LYS A 91 -2.20 -11.92 12.91
CA LYS A 91 -2.71 -12.73 14.02
C LYS A 91 -2.23 -12.25 15.39
N SER A 92 -1.18 -11.44 15.43
CA SER A 92 -0.68 -10.89 16.68
C SER A 92 -1.63 -9.86 17.29
N SER A 93 -1.57 -9.67 18.60
CA SER A 93 -2.25 -8.57 19.28
C SER A 93 -1.56 -7.25 18.95
N GLY A 94 -2.27 -6.16 19.13
CA GLY A 94 -1.76 -4.82 18.88
C GLY A 94 -2.38 -4.16 17.67
N GLU A 95 -1.79 -3.05 17.27
CA GLU A 95 -2.33 -2.18 16.23
C GLU A 95 -1.26 -1.89 15.17
N ARG A 96 -1.62 -2.05 13.90
CA ARG A 96 -0.88 -1.43 12.79
C ARG A 96 -1.54 -0.09 12.50
N ARG A 97 -0.79 0.99 12.73
CA ARG A 97 -1.25 2.35 12.44
C ARG A 97 -0.44 2.91 11.30
N SER A 98 -1.14 3.38 10.29
CA SER A 98 -0.56 4.04 9.14
C SER A 98 -1.32 5.31 8.81
N PHE A 99 -0.71 6.19 8.04
CA PHE A 99 -1.42 7.27 7.38
C PHE A 99 -1.34 7.05 5.89
N SER A 100 -2.42 7.37 5.21
CA SER A 100 -2.51 7.30 3.76
C SER A 100 -2.85 8.67 3.19
N PHE A 101 -2.39 8.93 1.99
CA PHE A 101 -2.67 10.19 1.32
C PHE A 101 -2.73 10.01 -0.18
N ASN A 102 -3.47 10.90 -0.82
CA ASN A 102 -3.54 11.03 -2.26
C ASN A 102 -3.02 12.40 -2.67
N ILE A 103 -2.23 12.43 -3.72
CA ILE A 103 -1.65 13.64 -4.29
C ILE A 103 -2.20 13.85 -5.69
N GLU A 104 -2.58 15.09 -5.98
CA GLU A 104 -2.78 15.56 -7.35
C GLU A 104 -1.53 16.30 -7.79
N ILE A 105 -1.04 15.97 -8.96
CA ILE A 105 0.03 16.70 -9.63
C ILE A 105 -0.57 17.61 -10.70
N ASP A 106 0.19 18.63 -11.08
CA ASP A 106 -0.25 19.62 -12.05
C ASP A 106 -0.80 18.97 -13.31
N LYS A 107 -1.99 19.40 -13.76
CA LYS A 107 -2.63 18.93 -14.98
C LYS A 107 -1.75 19.07 -16.22
N LYS A 108 -0.89 20.06 -16.23
CA LYS A 108 0.09 20.23 -17.31
C LYS A 108 1.06 19.07 -17.38
N LEU A 109 1.55 18.60 -16.22
CA LEU A 109 2.44 17.44 -16.13
C LEU A 109 1.70 16.14 -16.47
N THR A 110 0.51 15.96 -15.91
CA THR A 110 -0.30 14.77 -16.20
C THR A 110 -0.72 14.71 -17.68
N GLY A 111 -0.99 15.85 -18.28
CA GLY A 111 -1.27 15.93 -19.71
C GLY A 111 -0.10 15.47 -20.58
N LEU A 112 1.13 15.77 -20.18
CA LEU A 112 2.33 15.30 -20.87
C LEU A 112 2.53 13.79 -20.77
N LEU A 113 2.11 13.19 -19.65
CA LEU A 113 2.21 11.74 -19.43
C LEU A 113 1.18 10.94 -20.23
N HIS A 114 0.15 11.58 -20.74
CA HIS A 114 -0.90 10.98 -21.56
C HIS A 114 -0.74 11.24 -23.06
N VAL A 115 0.39 11.75 -23.48
CA VAL A 115 0.69 11.94 -24.91
C VAL A 115 0.76 10.57 -25.59
N LYS A 116 -0.11 10.37 -26.53
CA LYS A 116 -0.19 9.15 -27.35
C LYS A 116 0.92 9.13 -28.40
#